data_a965512cb1c2fec28c25770198bb31fd
#
_entry.id   a965512cb1c2fec28c25770198bb31fd
#
_cell.length_a   1.000
_cell.length_b   1.000
_cell.length_c   1.000
_cell.angle_alpha   90.00
_cell.angle_beta   90.00
_cell.angle_gamma   90.00
#
_symmetry.space_group_name_H-M   'P 1'
#
loop_
_entity.id
_entity.type
_entity.pdbx_description
1 polymer ?
#
loop_
_entity_poly.entity_id
_entity_poly.type
_entity_poly.pdbx_seq_one_letter_code
_entity_poly.pdbx_strand_id
1 'polypeptide(L)'
;MTVPGPFTMSQQAQNDFYKTDAECALDYAAAVNEEIRDLFAAGADVVQVDEPYMQARPEKAREYGLTALNRALEGITGTTAVHICFGYAAIIHARPSGYSFLPELAGCRCNQISIETAQSKLDCAVLEKLRGKQIMVGCIDLDDQTIETPEVVAERIRKALRYLRPEDVILAPDCGMKYLPREVADGKLRSMVAAAKLLRAEYAGRR
;
A
#
# COMPACT_ATOMS: atom_id res chain seq x y z
N MET A 1 -3.40 -4.68 -11.36
CA MET A 1 -2.43 -5.80 -11.26
C MET A 1 -1.41 -5.49 -10.18
N THR A 2 -0.74 -6.51 -9.58
CA THR A 2 0.24 -6.30 -8.51
C THR A 2 1.53 -7.03 -8.85
N VAL A 3 2.67 -6.34 -8.66
CA VAL A 3 4.02 -6.88 -8.87
C VAL A 3 4.86 -6.66 -7.60
N PRO A 4 5.84 -7.53 -7.30
CA PRO A 4 6.79 -7.26 -6.22
C PRO A 4 7.68 -6.07 -6.57
N GLY A 5 8.01 -5.28 -5.57
CA GLY A 5 8.88 -4.13 -5.75
C GLY A 5 10.38 -4.50 -5.83
N PRO A 6 11.19 -3.68 -6.52
CA PRO A 6 12.60 -3.98 -6.76
C PRO A 6 13.43 -4.03 -5.48
N PHE A 7 13.15 -3.17 -4.52
CA PHE A 7 13.83 -3.20 -3.23
C PHE A 7 13.49 -4.48 -2.47
N THR A 8 12.20 -4.83 -2.38
CA THR A 8 11.76 -6.07 -1.75
C THR A 8 12.41 -7.30 -2.39
N MET A 9 12.46 -7.37 -3.71
CA MET A 9 13.13 -8.49 -4.41
C MET A 9 14.61 -8.57 -4.07
N SER A 10 15.32 -7.46 -4.06
CA SER A 10 16.76 -7.42 -3.71
C SER A 10 17.03 -7.84 -2.27
N GLN A 11 16.07 -7.62 -1.35
CA GLN A 11 16.21 -8.03 0.07
C GLN A 11 15.91 -9.52 0.30
N GLN A 12 15.23 -10.18 -0.64
CA GLN A 12 14.92 -11.61 -0.59
C GLN A 12 15.92 -12.47 -1.36
N ALA A 13 16.69 -11.86 -2.24
CA ALA A 13 17.73 -12.54 -3.01
C ALA A 13 19.09 -12.47 -2.28
N GLN A 14 19.88 -13.53 -2.40
CA GLN A 14 21.31 -13.49 -2.08
C GLN A 14 22.05 -12.82 -3.23
N ASN A 15 22.80 -11.76 -2.94
CA ASN A 15 23.58 -11.05 -3.95
C ASN A 15 24.97 -11.67 -4.09
N ASP A 16 25.12 -12.54 -5.08
CA ASP A 16 26.42 -13.17 -5.43
C ASP A 16 27.04 -12.60 -6.72
N PHE A 17 26.36 -11.67 -7.39
CA PHE A 17 26.75 -11.15 -8.69
C PHE A 17 27.13 -9.66 -8.66
N TYR A 18 26.29 -8.82 -8.07
CA TYR A 18 26.50 -7.36 -8.05
C TYR A 18 27.50 -6.97 -6.97
N LYS A 19 28.21 -5.86 -7.19
CA LYS A 19 29.18 -5.32 -6.20
C LYS A 19 28.47 -4.80 -4.95
N THR A 20 27.25 -4.29 -5.10
CA THR A 20 26.45 -3.74 -4.01
C THR A 20 24.99 -4.19 -4.10
N ASP A 21 24.27 -4.17 -2.95
CA ASP A 21 22.83 -4.41 -2.92
C ASP A 21 22.05 -3.34 -3.71
N ALA A 22 22.59 -2.13 -3.78
CA ALA A 22 21.98 -1.04 -4.54
C ALA A 22 22.01 -1.31 -6.05
N GLU A 23 23.12 -1.83 -6.59
CA GLU A 23 23.20 -2.24 -7.99
C GLU A 23 22.18 -3.35 -8.30
N CYS A 24 22.08 -4.35 -7.43
CA CYS A 24 21.09 -5.41 -7.55
C CYS A 24 19.65 -4.86 -7.57
N ALA A 25 19.32 -3.96 -6.65
CA ALA A 25 17.99 -3.34 -6.60
C ALA A 25 17.68 -2.49 -7.85
N LEU A 26 18.68 -1.82 -8.43
CA LEU A 26 18.49 -1.01 -9.64
C LEU A 26 18.28 -1.88 -10.89
N ASP A 27 18.91 -3.06 -10.97
CA ASP A 27 18.66 -3.99 -12.06
C ASP A 27 17.26 -4.64 -11.93
N TYR A 28 16.85 -5.03 -10.72
CA TYR A 28 15.46 -5.41 -10.48
C TYR A 28 14.49 -4.29 -10.87
N ALA A 29 14.84 -3.02 -10.60
CA ALA A 29 14.00 -1.90 -10.96
C ALA A 29 13.83 -1.74 -12.48
N ALA A 30 14.85 -2.05 -13.27
CA ALA A 30 14.74 -2.06 -14.73
C ALA A 30 13.75 -3.13 -15.19
N ALA A 31 13.88 -4.38 -14.70
CA ALA A 31 12.98 -5.47 -15.04
C ALA A 31 11.53 -5.19 -14.58
N VAL A 32 11.33 -4.67 -13.37
CA VAL A 32 10.00 -4.27 -12.87
C VAL A 32 9.39 -3.14 -13.71
N ASN A 33 10.20 -2.19 -14.20
CA ASN A 33 9.72 -1.14 -15.10
C ASN A 33 9.17 -1.71 -16.41
N GLU A 34 9.87 -2.69 -17.01
CA GLU A 34 9.41 -3.38 -18.22
C GLU A 34 8.09 -4.12 -17.95
N GLU A 35 8.02 -4.89 -16.86
CA GLU A 35 6.79 -5.60 -16.46
C GLU A 35 5.61 -4.65 -16.25
N ILE A 36 5.81 -3.50 -15.61
CA ILE A 36 4.76 -2.48 -15.42
C ILE A 36 4.26 -1.98 -16.80
N ARG A 37 5.17 -1.73 -17.75
CA ARG A 37 4.79 -1.30 -19.11
C ARG A 37 3.97 -2.35 -19.83
N ASP A 38 4.38 -3.61 -19.74
CA ASP A 38 3.69 -4.73 -20.38
C ASP A 38 2.30 -4.94 -19.78
N LEU A 39 2.15 -4.79 -18.47
CA LEU A 39 0.85 -4.86 -17.80
C LEU A 39 -0.10 -3.73 -18.26
N PHE A 40 0.38 -2.51 -18.41
CA PHE A 40 -0.43 -1.42 -18.97
C PHE A 40 -0.76 -1.67 -20.45
N ALA A 41 0.18 -2.17 -21.24
CA ALA A 41 -0.07 -2.54 -22.64
C ALA A 41 -1.10 -3.67 -22.76
N ALA A 42 -1.15 -4.58 -21.78
CA ALA A 42 -2.15 -5.64 -21.68
C ALA A 42 -3.51 -5.16 -21.15
N GLY A 43 -3.66 -3.87 -20.81
CA GLY A 43 -4.93 -3.27 -20.42
C GLY A 43 -5.17 -3.16 -18.91
N ALA A 44 -4.13 -3.19 -18.08
CA ALA A 44 -4.28 -2.91 -16.66
C ALA A 44 -4.65 -1.43 -16.43
N ASP A 45 -5.65 -1.16 -15.57
CA ASP A 45 -6.03 0.21 -15.20
C ASP A 45 -5.10 0.79 -14.13
N VAL A 46 -4.62 -0.05 -13.23
CA VAL A 46 -3.71 0.30 -12.13
C VAL A 46 -2.68 -0.82 -11.96
N VAL A 47 -1.42 -0.46 -11.79
CA VAL A 47 -0.36 -1.40 -11.39
C VAL A 47 0.15 -1.02 -10.00
N GLN A 48 0.10 -1.97 -9.07
CA GLN A 48 0.58 -1.82 -7.71
C GLN A 48 1.96 -2.49 -7.55
N VAL A 49 2.88 -1.78 -6.93
CA VAL A 49 4.22 -2.26 -6.56
C VAL A 49 4.24 -2.53 -5.06
N ASP A 50 4.53 -3.76 -4.64
CA ASP A 50 4.56 -4.17 -3.24
C ASP A 50 5.96 -4.07 -2.65
N GLU A 51 6.13 -3.18 -1.68
CA GLU A 51 7.44 -2.88 -1.03
C GLU A 51 7.42 -3.08 0.50
N PRO A 52 7.02 -4.25 1.02
CA PRO A 52 6.96 -4.49 2.47
C PRO A 52 8.32 -4.37 3.16
N TYR A 53 9.42 -4.65 2.47
CA TYR A 53 10.77 -4.56 3.04
C TYR A 53 11.24 -3.13 3.28
N MET A 54 10.62 -2.12 2.66
CA MET A 54 10.93 -0.72 2.97
C MET A 54 10.58 -0.38 4.43
N GLN A 55 9.48 -0.92 4.94
CA GLN A 55 9.12 -0.78 6.35
C GLN A 55 9.99 -1.66 7.26
N ALA A 56 10.36 -2.86 6.81
CA ALA A 56 11.17 -3.80 7.58
C ALA A 56 12.64 -3.39 7.68
N ARG A 57 13.16 -2.65 6.70
CA ARG A 57 14.57 -2.20 6.60
C ARG A 57 14.67 -0.73 6.19
N PRO A 58 14.18 0.19 7.04
CA PRO A 58 14.01 1.61 6.67
C PRO A 58 15.33 2.33 6.35
N GLU A 59 16.45 1.95 6.98
CA GLU A 59 17.76 2.55 6.70
C GLU A 59 18.21 2.24 5.26
N LYS A 60 18.18 0.97 4.84
CA LYS A 60 18.49 0.57 3.46
C LYS A 60 17.47 1.14 2.47
N ALA A 61 16.20 1.24 2.87
CA ALA A 61 15.17 1.86 2.04
C ALA A 61 15.46 3.35 1.77
N ARG A 62 15.99 4.09 2.76
CA ARG A 62 16.46 5.48 2.59
C ARG A 62 17.70 5.55 1.72
N GLU A 63 18.64 4.62 1.87
CA GLU A 63 19.91 4.61 1.16
C GLU A 63 19.71 4.42 -0.35
N TYR A 64 18.94 3.40 -0.78
CA TYR A 64 18.74 3.06 -2.20
C TYR A 64 17.34 2.59 -2.59
N GLY A 65 16.49 2.20 -1.62
CA GLY A 65 15.17 1.65 -1.92
C GLY A 65 14.25 2.62 -2.65
N LEU A 66 14.20 3.89 -2.21
CA LEU A 66 13.39 4.91 -2.88
C LEU A 66 13.91 5.22 -4.29
N THR A 67 15.23 5.18 -4.49
CA THR A 67 15.85 5.35 -5.82
C THR A 67 15.47 4.21 -6.74
N ALA A 68 15.53 2.95 -6.26
CA ALA A 68 15.12 1.77 -7.03
C ALA A 68 13.62 1.82 -7.37
N LEU A 69 12.75 2.17 -6.40
CA LEU A 69 11.33 2.32 -6.64
C LEU A 69 11.03 3.39 -7.69
N ASN A 70 11.65 4.58 -7.60
CA ASN A 70 11.48 5.65 -8.58
C ASN A 70 12.02 5.27 -9.97
N ARG A 71 13.07 4.44 -10.05
CA ARG A 71 13.58 3.87 -11.30
C ARG A 71 12.57 2.89 -11.92
N ALA A 72 11.92 2.04 -11.12
CA ALA A 72 10.87 1.14 -11.59
C ALA A 72 9.64 1.89 -12.12
N LEU A 73 9.38 3.09 -11.63
CA LEU A 73 8.25 3.95 -12.05
C LEU A 73 8.63 4.97 -13.13
N GLU A 74 9.87 4.96 -13.63
CA GLU A 74 10.34 5.95 -14.59
C GLU A 74 9.64 5.82 -15.95
N GLY A 75 9.09 6.95 -16.43
CA GLY A 75 8.40 7.02 -17.73
C GLY A 75 7.08 6.23 -17.78
N ILE A 76 6.54 5.81 -16.65
CA ILE A 76 5.20 5.20 -16.57
C ILE A 76 4.16 6.32 -16.57
N THR A 77 3.20 6.23 -17.48
CA THR A 77 2.11 7.22 -17.63
C THR A 77 0.78 6.74 -17.05
N GLY A 78 0.65 5.43 -16.78
CA GLY A 78 -0.55 4.84 -16.16
C GLY A 78 -0.59 5.09 -14.64
N THR A 79 -1.75 4.83 -14.03
CA THR A 79 -1.91 4.97 -12.58
C THR A 79 -1.15 3.89 -11.83
N THR A 80 -0.22 4.28 -10.98
CA THR A 80 0.57 3.36 -10.16
C THR A 80 0.26 3.52 -8.68
N ALA A 81 0.24 2.41 -7.96
CA ALA A 81 0.13 2.35 -6.51
C ALA A 81 1.39 1.72 -5.89
N VAL A 82 1.76 2.15 -4.70
CA VAL A 82 2.81 1.50 -3.90
C VAL A 82 2.18 1.01 -2.60
N HIS A 83 2.34 -0.27 -2.30
CA HIS A 83 1.86 -0.87 -1.06
C HIS A 83 3.01 -1.07 -0.07
N ILE A 84 2.85 -0.48 1.11
CA ILE A 84 3.75 -0.67 2.25
C ILE A 84 2.96 -1.32 3.38
N CYS A 85 3.38 -2.48 3.82
CA CYS A 85 2.73 -3.20 4.92
C CYS A 85 3.75 -3.62 6.00
N PHE A 86 3.21 -4.15 7.10
CA PHE A 86 4.01 -4.76 8.17
C PHE A 86 4.19 -6.26 7.99
N GLY A 87 3.82 -6.80 6.83
CA GLY A 87 3.77 -8.22 6.53
C GLY A 87 2.43 -8.88 6.88
N TYR A 88 2.24 -10.12 6.47
CA TYR A 88 0.99 -10.82 6.71
C TYR A 88 0.72 -11.06 8.20
N ALA A 89 -0.47 -10.70 8.66
CA ALA A 89 -0.92 -10.88 10.04
C ALA A 89 -0.80 -12.32 10.55
N ALA A 90 -1.10 -13.29 9.71
CA ALA A 90 -0.98 -14.71 10.03
C ALA A 90 0.46 -15.19 10.31
N ILE A 91 1.47 -14.38 9.96
CA ILE A 91 2.89 -14.74 10.08
C ILE A 91 3.63 -13.76 11.00
N ILE A 92 3.33 -12.46 10.89
CA ILE A 92 3.98 -11.38 11.64
C ILE A 92 3.01 -10.88 12.70
N HIS A 93 3.19 -11.30 13.93
CA HIS A 93 2.32 -10.94 15.06
C HIS A 93 2.75 -9.65 15.77
N ALA A 94 4.07 -9.36 15.81
CA ALA A 94 4.57 -8.11 16.36
C ALA A 94 4.39 -6.98 15.35
N ARG A 95 3.57 -5.98 15.71
CA ARG A 95 3.31 -4.82 14.86
C ARG A 95 3.98 -3.57 15.45
N PRO A 96 4.76 -2.83 14.67
CA PRO A 96 5.22 -1.51 15.10
C PRO A 96 4.03 -0.56 15.23
N SER A 97 4.14 0.41 16.14
CA SER A 97 3.09 1.42 16.38
C SER A 97 2.93 2.45 15.26
N GLY A 98 3.74 2.36 14.20
CA GLY A 98 3.68 3.27 13.06
C GLY A 98 4.71 2.97 11.98
N TYR A 99 4.59 3.70 10.90
CA TYR A 99 5.51 3.62 9.78
C TYR A 99 6.77 4.46 10.01
N SER A 100 7.93 3.84 9.84
CA SER A 100 9.24 4.52 9.95
C SER A 100 9.71 5.14 8.65
N PHE A 101 9.07 4.82 7.50
CA PHE A 101 9.49 5.24 6.16
C PHE A 101 8.41 6.01 5.38
N LEU A 102 7.24 6.26 5.96
CA LEU A 102 6.09 6.83 5.25
C LEU A 102 6.34 8.25 4.68
N PRO A 103 7.01 9.18 5.39
CA PRO A 103 7.23 10.53 4.87
C PRO A 103 8.04 10.58 3.59
N GLU A 104 8.99 9.66 3.41
CA GLU A 104 9.87 9.58 2.24
C GLU A 104 9.07 9.22 0.98
N LEU A 105 7.98 8.48 1.12
CA LEU A 105 7.10 8.11 0.00
C LEU A 105 6.33 9.29 -0.59
N ALA A 106 6.21 10.42 0.11
CA ALA A 106 5.63 11.63 -0.46
C ALA A 106 6.36 12.07 -1.74
N GLY A 107 7.69 11.86 -1.80
CA GLY A 107 8.52 12.14 -2.97
C GLY A 107 8.56 11.04 -4.03
N CYS A 108 7.88 9.90 -3.82
CA CYS A 108 7.82 8.82 -4.79
C CYS A 108 7.00 9.23 -6.03
N ARG A 109 7.35 8.67 -7.20
CA ARG A 109 6.65 8.94 -8.47
C ARG A 109 5.26 8.31 -8.58
N CYS A 110 4.87 7.41 -7.65
CA CYS A 110 3.55 6.78 -7.68
C CYS A 110 2.40 7.79 -7.51
N ASN A 111 1.23 7.42 -8.01
CA ASN A 111 -0.01 8.20 -7.84
C ASN A 111 -0.70 7.90 -6.51
N GLN A 112 -0.64 6.63 -6.06
CA GLN A 112 -1.37 6.11 -4.92
C GLN A 112 -0.41 5.44 -3.94
N ILE A 113 -0.70 5.53 -2.64
CA ILE A 113 0.03 4.83 -1.58
C ILE A 113 -0.98 4.01 -0.77
N SER A 114 -0.71 2.71 -0.64
CA SER A 114 -1.53 1.77 0.12
C SER A 114 -0.84 1.44 1.45
N ILE A 115 -1.57 1.61 2.55
CA ILE A 115 -1.08 1.43 3.93
C ILE A 115 -2.09 0.72 4.81
N GLU A 116 -1.60 0.01 5.82
CA GLU A 116 -2.41 -0.59 6.88
C GLU A 116 -2.79 0.46 7.92
N THR A 117 -4.05 0.55 8.32
CA THR A 117 -4.49 1.39 9.43
C THR A 117 -5.40 0.67 10.43
N ALA A 118 -6.08 -0.40 10.03
CA ALA A 118 -7.03 -1.10 10.88
C ALA A 118 -6.33 -1.97 11.93
N GLN A 119 -5.50 -2.90 11.48
CA GLN A 119 -4.79 -3.84 12.35
C GLN A 119 -3.70 -3.14 13.18
N SER A 120 -2.96 -2.23 12.57
CA SER A 120 -1.90 -1.46 13.24
C SER A 120 -2.44 -0.39 14.20
N LYS A 121 -3.76 -0.09 14.13
CA LYS A 121 -4.39 1.03 14.85
C LYS A 121 -3.63 2.35 14.66
N LEU A 122 -3.16 2.57 13.43
CA LEU A 122 -2.32 3.70 13.06
C LEU A 122 -3.00 5.03 13.42
N ASP A 123 -2.23 5.94 14.02
CA ASP A 123 -2.65 7.33 14.12
C ASP A 123 -2.68 7.96 12.72
N CYS A 124 -3.87 8.27 12.24
CA CYS A 124 -4.08 8.81 10.91
C CYS A 124 -3.48 10.22 10.70
N ALA A 125 -3.01 10.90 11.76
CA ALA A 125 -2.32 12.19 11.62
C ALA A 125 -1.07 12.10 10.72
N VAL A 126 -0.43 10.92 10.64
CA VAL A 126 0.72 10.69 9.75
C VAL A 126 0.37 10.86 8.26
N LEU A 127 -0.91 10.72 7.89
CA LEU A 127 -1.39 10.86 6.51
C LEU A 127 -1.23 12.27 5.95
N GLU A 128 -1.18 13.30 6.81
CA GLU A 128 -0.87 14.66 6.37
C GLU A 128 0.46 14.78 5.62
N LYS A 129 1.41 13.91 5.93
CA LYS A 129 2.73 13.86 5.29
C LYS A 129 2.67 13.35 3.85
N LEU A 130 1.56 12.73 3.45
CA LEU A 130 1.35 12.16 2.12
C LEU A 130 0.43 13.02 1.23
N ARG A 131 0.21 14.27 1.58
CA ARG A 131 -0.62 15.18 0.77
C ARG A 131 -0.12 15.24 -0.68
N GLY A 132 -1.06 15.22 -1.62
CA GLY A 132 -0.77 15.17 -3.06
C GLY A 132 -0.76 13.77 -3.65
N LYS A 133 -0.94 12.74 -2.81
CA LYS A 133 -1.18 11.34 -3.22
C LYS A 133 -2.61 10.95 -2.92
N GLN A 134 -3.14 10.00 -3.70
CA GLN A 134 -4.31 9.25 -3.26
C GLN A 134 -3.87 8.17 -2.27
N ILE A 135 -4.62 8.00 -1.20
CA ILE A 135 -4.27 7.04 -0.14
C ILE A 135 -5.29 5.90 -0.11
N MET A 136 -4.81 4.70 -0.39
CA MET A 136 -5.54 3.46 -0.18
C MET A 136 -5.43 3.13 1.31
N VAL A 137 -6.46 3.53 2.05
CA VAL A 137 -6.50 3.39 3.52
C VAL A 137 -6.99 1.99 3.86
N GLY A 138 -6.12 1.18 4.45
CA GLY A 138 -6.47 -0.14 4.97
C GLY A 138 -7.49 0.00 6.09
N CYS A 139 -8.69 -0.51 5.88
CA CYS A 139 -9.80 -0.37 6.83
C CYS A 139 -10.43 -1.71 7.25
N ILE A 140 -9.86 -2.81 6.77
CA ILE A 140 -10.25 -4.19 7.12
C ILE A 140 -9.10 -4.83 7.89
N ASP A 141 -9.41 -5.27 9.12
CA ASP A 141 -8.49 -6.02 9.97
C ASP A 141 -8.37 -7.46 9.46
N LEU A 142 -7.15 -7.94 9.27
CA LEU A 142 -6.87 -9.28 8.74
C LEU A 142 -6.42 -10.27 9.83
N ASP A 143 -6.20 -9.82 11.05
CA ASP A 143 -5.87 -10.67 12.20
C ASP A 143 -7.13 -11.24 12.87
N ASP A 144 -8.24 -10.52 12.79
CA ASP A 144 -9.54 -10.93 13.29
C ASP A 144 -10.43 -11.48 12.18
N GLN A 145 -10.96 -12.70 12.35
CA GLN A 145 -11.89 -13.31 11.41
C GLN A 145 -13.33 -12.77 11.53
N THR A 146 -13.62 -11.96 12.55
CA THR A 146 -14.94 -11.30 12.67
C THR A 146 -15.18 -10.40 11.45
N ILE A 147 -16.33 -10.55 10.80
CA ILE A 147 -16.74 -9.67 9.71
C ILE A 147 -17.17 -8.34 10.33
N GLU A 148 -16.41 -7.27 10.09
CA GLU A 148 -16.75 -5.94 10.55
C GLU A 148 -18.07 -5.45 9.94
N THR A 149 -18.86 -4.69 10.71
CA THR A 149 -20.02 -4.01 10.12
C THR A 149 -19.60 -2.83 9.24
N PRO A 150 -20.44 -2.40 8.29
CA PRO A 150 -20.16 -1.22 7.46
C PRO A 150 -19.88 0.05 8.30
N GLU A 151 -20.54 0.21 9.45
CA GLU A 151 -20.38 1.33 10.35
C GLU A 151 -18.99 1.36 11.00
N VAL A 152 -18.49 0.19 11.42
CA VAL A 152 -17.14 0.04 11.97
C VAL A 152 -16.09 0.42 10.93
N VAL A 153 -16.24 -0.08 9.71
CA VAL A 153 -15.34 0.25 8.59
C VAL A 153 -15.41 1.75 8.26
N ALA A 154 -16.63 2.32 8.18
CA ALA A 154 -16.82 3.74 7.92
C ALA A 154 -16.17 4.62 8.99
N GLU A 155 -16.26 4.23 10.27
CA GLU A 155 -15.65 4.99 11.35
C GLU A 155 -14.11 5.00 11.28
N ARG A 156 -13.50 3.89 10.85
CA ARG A 156 -12.04 3.86 10.59
C ARG A 156 -11.66 4.86 9.50
N ILE A 157 -12.41 4.91 8.41
CA ILE A 157 -12.17 5.87 7.31
C ILE A 157 -12.43 7.31 7.74
N ARG A 158 -13.44 7.59 8.56
CA ARG A 158 -13.67 8.97 9.09
C ARG A 158 -12.48 9.51 9.87
N LYS A 159 -11.69 8.64 10.53
CA LYS A 159 -10.44 9.06 11.18
C LYS A 159 -9.42 9.58 10.15
N ALA A 160 -9.27 8.90 9.02
CA ALA A 160 -8.39 9.33 7.92
C ALA A 160 -8.91 10.61 7.24
N LEU A 161 -10.24 10.75 7.08
CA LEU A 161 -10.89 11.92 6.48
C LEU A 161 -10.77 13.23 7.33
N ARG A 162 -10.21 13.15 8.53
CA ARG A 162 -9.82 14.35 9.28
C ARG A 162 -8.56 15.02 8.72
N TYR A 163 -7.75 14.26 7.98
CA TYR A 163 -6.42 14.65 7.49
C TYR A 163 -6.33 14.67 5.96
N LEU A 164 -7.23 13.95 5.28
CA LEU A 164 -7.27 13.80 3.83
C LEU A 164 -8.59 14.31 3.27
N ARG A 165 -8.58 14.78 2.03
CA ARG A 165 -9.81 15.10 1.30
C ARG A 165 -10.52 13.82 0.88
N PRO A 166 -11.86 13.78 0.82
CA PRO A 166 -12.61 12.58 0.43
C PRO A 166 -12.20 12.00 -0.94
N GLU A 167 -11.86 12.87 -1.91
CA GLU A 167 -11.42 12.48 -3.25
C GLU A 167 -10.02 11.83 -3.28
N ASP A 168 -9.23 12.00 -2.23
CA ASP A 168 -7.90 11.42 -2.11
C ASP A 168 -7.90 10.09 -1.32
N VAL A 169 -9.08 9.63 -0.85
CA VAL A 169 -9.21 8.41 -0.05
C VAL A 169 -9.81 7.26 -0.87
N ILE A 170 -9.11 6.14 -0.88
CA ILE A 170 -9.57 4.87 -1.44
C ILE A 170 -9.65 3.86 -0.29
N LEU A 171 -10.80 3.18 -0.13
CA LEU A 171 -10.95 2.12 0.86
C LEU A 171 -10.25 0.84 0.36
N ALA A 172 -9.47 0.21 1.22
CA ALA A 172 -8.79 -1.04 0.93
C ALA A 172 -8.75 -1.95 2.17
N PRO A 173 -8.55 -3.26 2.02
CA PRO A 173 -8.07 -4.09 3.12
C PRO A 173 -6.65 -3.66 3.54
N ASP A 174 -6.26 -3.96 4.77
CA ASP A 174 -4.90 -3.64 5.26
C ASP A 174 -3.82 -4.26 4.38
N CYS A 175 -4.01 -5.51 3.95
CA CYS A 175 -3.08 -6.25 3.12
C CYS A 175 -3.83 -7.33 2.30
N GLY A 176 -3.12 -8.26 1.68
CA GLY A 176 -3.71 -9.40 0.96
C GLY A 176 -4.47 -10.35 1.88
N MET A 177 -5.67 -10.76 1.48
CA MET A 177 -6.62 -11.53 2.30
C MET A 177 -6.47 -13.06 2.18
N LYS A 178 -5.37 -13.55 1.59
CA LYS A 178 -5.19 -14.97 1.23
C LYS A 178 -5.22 -15.96 2.41
N TYR A 179 -4.99 -15.49 3.63
CA TYR A 179 -4.99 -16.34 4.84
C TYR A 179 -6.34 -16.37 5.56
N LEU A 180 -7.30 -15.56 5.13
CA LEU A 180 -8.66 -15.64 5.65
C LEU A 180 -9.46 -16.75 4.96
N PRO A 181 -10.40 -17.41 5.68
CA PRO A 181 -11.41 -18.24 5.03
C PRO A 181 -12.16 -17.42 3.97
N ARG A 182 -12.48 -18.06 2.83
CA ARG A 182 -13.12 -17.37 1.70
C ARG A 182 -14.40 -16.61 2.09
N GLU A 183 -15.22 -17.23 2.91
CA GLU A 183 -16.50 -16.67 3.36
C GLU A 183 -16.29 -15.43 4.23
N VAL A 184 -15.26 -15.45 5.10
CA VAL A 184 -14.87 -14.29 5.91
C VAL A 184 -14.34 -13.17 5.02
N ALA A 185 -13.46 -13.48 4.07
CA ALA A 185 -12.92 -12.50 3.13
C ALA A 185 -14.03 -11.83 2.31
N ASP A 186 -14.96 -12.62 1.74
CA ASP A 186 -16.11 -12.10 0.98
C ASP A 186 -17.02 -11.23 1.87
N GLY A 187 -17.33 -11.67 3.08
CA GLY A 187 -18.12 -10.90 4.04
C GLY A 187 -17.48 -9.53 4.38
N LYS A 188 -16.18 -9.53 4.66
CA LYS A 188 -15.41 -8.30 4.95
C LYS A 188 -15.40 -7.34 3.74
N LEU A 189 -15.23 -7.85 2.51
CA LEU A 189 -15.27 -7.04 1.30
C LEU A 189 -16.66 -6.44 1.05
N ARG A 190 -17.73 -7.20 1.29
CA ARG A 190 -19.12 -6.68 1.22
C ARG A 190 -19.34 -5.56 2.21
N SER A 191 -18.87 -5.72 3.43
CA SER A 191 -18.93 -4.69 4.47
C SER A 191 -18.18 -3.41 4.06
N MET A 192 -16.97 -3.56 3.50
CA MET A 192 -16.18 -2.44 2.99
C MET A 192 -16.90 -1.67 1.86
N VAL A 193 -17.51 -2.40 0.92
CA VAL A 193 -18.29 -1.78 -0.16
C VAL A 193 -19.51 -1.05 0.38
N ALA A 194 -20.21 -1.61 1.38
CA ALA A 194 -21.33 -0.95 2.03
C ALA A 194 -20.89 0.33 2.77
N ALA A 195 -19.77 0.26 3.49
CA ALA A 195 -19.16 1.43 4.15
C ALA A 195 -18.81 2.54 3.15
N ALA A 196 -18.24 2.17 1.99
CA ALA A 196 -17.95 3.15 0.93
C ALA A 196 -19.21 3.85 0.41
N LYS A 197 -20.34 3.12 0.30
CA LYS A 197 -21.63 3.73 -0.08
C LYS A 197 -22.14 4.71 0.97
N LEU A 198 -22.06 4.35 2.26
CA LEU A 198 -22.42 5.24 3.38
C LEU A 198 -21.61 6.54 3.35
N LEU A 199 -20.28 6.41 3.23
CA LEU A 199 -19.39 7.57 3.20
C LEU A 199 -19.62 8.45 1.97
N ARG A 200 -19.83 7.87 0.78
CA ARG A 200 -20.16 8.65 -0.43
C ARG A 200 -21.45 9.45 -0.25
N ALA A 201 -22.48 8.87 0.36
CA ALA A 201 -23.72 9.58 0.65
C ALA A 201 -23.50 10.72 1.67
N GLU A 202 -22.68 10.50 2.71
CA GLU A 202 -22.36 11.49 3.74
C GLU A 202 -21.58 12.70 3.19
N TYR A 203 -20.67 12.47 2.23
CA TYR A 203 -19.78 13.49 1.69
C TYR A 203 -20.25 14.08 0.33
N ALA A 204 -21.27 13.51 -0.32
CA ALA A 204 -21.79 14.00 -1.61
C ALA A 204 -22.27 15.46 -1.61
N GLY A 205 -22.68 16.00 -0.47
CA GLY A 205 -23.16 17.37 -0.31
C GLY A 205 -22.16 18.40 0.23
N ARG A 206 -20.89 18.00 0.41
CA ARG A 206 -19.85 18.85 1.04
C ARG A 206 -18.83 19.43 0.05
N ARG A 207 -19.21 19.55 -1.23
CA ARG A 207 -18.39 20.22 -2.27
C ARG A 207 -18.58 21.73 -2.24
#